data_0fe7a1a05b99b6fa4446492875ae62d8
#
_entry.id   0fe7a1a05b99b6fa4446492875ae62d8
#
_cell.length_a   1.000
_cell.length_b   1.000
_cell.length_c   1.000
_cell.angle_alpha   90.00
_cell.angle_beta   90.00
_cell.angle_gamma   90.00
#
_symmetry.space_group_name_H-M   'P 1'
#
loop_
_entity.id
_entity.type
_entity.pdbx_description
1 polymer ?
#
loop_
_entity_poly.entity_id
_entity_poly.type
_entity_poly.pdbx_seq_one_letter_code
_entity_poly.pdbx_strand_id
1 'polypeptide(L)'
;MYIYEKKGRYIIDFQDIPAKRAEMPEIEVEERQGNFKEVETGFPEEVAVAEAKRCLSCRRCLGCALCWAECKPEAINFEMQDEDFELEAHEVILTSGMQRKIVPIRGNYGNKHMNVVTDLQVERMLAETGPSNGLILRPQDGEIPKKIGFAQTFGGVDDKIRDAALFYAVNEAIMAQKKIDGVEISFVSPDMDAFKASAGSDLDKVSGITFVNGTVVEATEAGENKDIELKYEADGSEKAETFDLLVLLTLPQLPPIIEGSAKKLGVEVNYASFLGTPGEIVDTDKPGVALAQNI
;
A
#
# COMPACT_ATOMS: atom_id res chain seq x y z
N MET A 1 -0.09 12.09 35.74
CA MET A 1 0.40 12.66 34.46
C MET A 1 1.84 13.10 34.69
N TYR A 2 2.80 12.36 34.15
CA TYR A 2 4.18 12.81 34.16
C TYR A 2 4.41 13.67 32.92
N ILE A 3 4.54 14.97 33.14
CA ILE A 3 4.97 15.90 32.12
C ILE A 3 6.44 16.14 32.41
N TYR A 4 7.31 15.80 31.47
CA TYR A 4 8.73 16.16 31.59
C TYR A 4 9.13 17.08 30.44
N GLU A 5 10.03 17.98 30.74
CA GLU A 5 10.52 18.94 29.78
C GLU A 5 11.84 18.45 29.20
N LYS A 6 11.94 18.43 27.88
CA LYS A 6 13.19 18.22 27.15
C LYS A 6 13.29 19.24 26.04
N LYS A 7 14.39 19.98 25.99
CA LYS A 7 14.67 21.02 24.99
C LYS A 7 13.52 22.02 24.82
N GLY A 8 12.91 22.45 25.92
CA GLY A 8 11.80 23.41 25.90
C GLY A 8 10.44 22.86 25.43
N ARG A 9 10.33 21.53 25.27
CA ARG A 9 9.08 20.86 24.91
C ARG A 9 8.57 20.03 26.08
N TYR A 10 7.26 20.07 26.29
CA TYR A 10 6.58 19.24 27.26
C TYR A 10 6.17 17.93 26.62
N ILE A 11 6.59 16.83 27.19
CA ILE A 11 6.28 15.49 26.75
C ILE A 11 5.27 14.87 27.69
N ILE A 12 4.17 14.40 27.15
CA ILE A 12 3.09 13.75 27.92
C ILE A 12 3.33 12.24 27.87
N ASP A 13 3.42 11.63 29.05
CA ASP A 13 3.47 10.18 29.16
C ASP A 13 2.09 9.59 28.83
N PHE A 14 2.04 8.64 27.90
CA PHE A 14 0.82 7.94 27.49
C PHE A 14 0.22 7.05 28.57
N GLN A 15 0.95 6.76 29.65
CA GLN A 15 0.44 5.95 30.77
C GLN A 15 -0.78 6.60 31.45
N ASP A 16 -0.95 7.91 31.32
CA ASP A 16 -2.06 8.66 31.89
C ASP A 16 -3.29 8.80 30.98
N ILE A 17 -3.27 8.22 29.79
CA ILE A 17 -4.45 8.23 28.92
C ILE A 17 -5.49 7.24 29.49
N PRO A 18 -6.72 7.68 29.76
CA PRO A 18 -7.75 6.77 30.28
C PRO A 18 -7.96 5.58 29.33
N ALA A 19 -7.71 4.37 29.84
CA ALA A 19 -7.89 3.16 29.03
C ALA A 19 -9.38 2.84 28.77
N LYS A 20 -10.27 3.28 29.69
CA LYS A 20 -11.70 3.01 29.60
C LYS A 20 -12.38 4.04 28.69
N ARG A 21 -13.18 3.53 27.75
CA ARG A 21 -14.02 4.35 26.87
C ARG A 21 -15.11 5.05 27.70
N ALA A 22 -15.47 6.27 27.31
CA ALA A 22 -16.63 6.96 27.89
C ALA A 22 -17.92 6.22 27.54
N GLU A 23 -18.84 6.17 28.51
CA GLU A 23 -20.17 5.63 28.30
C GLU A 23 -21.09 6.72 27.77
N MET A 24 -21.89 6.40 26.75
CA MET A 24 -22.85 7.32 26.17
C MET A 24 -23.96 7.58 27.18
N PRO A 25 -24.22 8.85 27.56
CA PRO A 25 -25.36 9.15 28.42
C PRO A 25 -26.68 8.92 27.69
N GLU A 26 -27.60 8.30 28.39
CA GLU A 26 -28.94 8.03 27.92
C GLU A 26 -29.99 8.70 28.83
N ILE A 27 -31.18 9.02 28.32
CA ILE A 27 -32.28 9.48 29.13
C ILE A 27 -32.81 8.31 29.98
N GLU A 28 -33.32 8.63 31.17
CA GLU A 28 -33.87 7.65 32.12
C GLU A 28 -34.99 6.84 31.48
N VAL A 29 -35.13 5.57 31.93
CA VAL A 29 -36.11 4.61 31.33
C VAL A 29 -37.54 5.15 31.39
N GLU A 30 -37.87 5.83 32.51
CA GLU A 30 -39.17 6.46 32.73
C GLU A 30 -39.48 7.57 31.71
N GLU A 31 -38.45 8.27 31.25
CA GLU A 31 -38.59 9.34 30.26
C GLU A 31 -38.74 8.82 28.84
N ARG A 32 -38.44 7.55 28.57
CA ARG A 32 -38.55 6.93 27.24
C ARG A 32 -39.99 6.59 26.85
N GLN A 33 -40.91 6.56 27.81
CA GLN A 33 -42.27 6.11 27.56
C GLN A 33 -43.14 7.24 27.00
N GLY A 34 -43.89 6.93 25.93
CA GLY A 34 -44.91 7.81 25.36
C GLY A 34 -44.38 8.99 24.54
N ASN A 35 -43.12 8.97 24.16
CA ASN A 35 -42.51 10.00 23.30
C ASN A 35 -41.46 9.41 22.36
N PHE A 36 -40.99 10.23 21.40
CA PHE A 36 -39.95 9.87 20.41
C PHE A 36 -38.67 10.72 20.63
N LYS A 37 -38.35 11.07 21.86
CA LYS A 37 -37.08 11.73 22.17
C LYS A 37 -35.92 10.79 21.87
N GLU A 38 -34.81 11.36 21.44
CA GLU A 38 -33.55 10.63 21.28
C GLU A 38 -33.11 10.06 22.62
N VAL A 39 -32.83 8.77 22.66
CA VAL A 39 -32.46 8.07 23.89
C VAL A 39 -31.03 8.40 24.29
N GLU A 40 -30.10 8.36 23.32
CA GLU A 40 -28.71 8.75 23.52
C GLU A 40 -28.57 10.27 23.43
N THR A 41 -28.15 10.92 24.50
CA THR A 41 -28.15 12.39 24.60
C THR A 41 -26.87 13.04 24.08
N GLY A 42 -25.90 12.24 23.63
CA GLY A 42 -24.57 12.71 23.25
C GLY A 42 -23.68 12.99 24.45
N PHE A 43 -22.40 13.25 24.20
CA PHE A 43 -21.45 13.56 25.26
C PHE A 43 -21.58 15.02 25.71
N PRO A 44 -21.65 15.29 27.01
CA PRO A 44 -21.39 16.62 27.55
C PRO A 44 -19.97 17.08 27.17
N GLU A 45 -19.73 18.38 27.07
CA GLU A 45 -18.46 18.93 26.64
C GLU A 45 -17.26 18.35 27.39
N GLU A 46 -17.35 18.23 28.71
CA GLU A 46 -16.27 17.67 29.54
C GLU A 46 -15.93 16.21 29.17
N VAL A 47 -16.97 15.39 28.92
CA VAL A 47 -16.82 14.00 28.52
C VAL A 47 -16.27 13.88 27.11
N ALA A 48 -16.77 14.72 26.18
CA ALA A 48 -16.26 14.78 24.81
C ALA A 48 -14.78 15.17 24.75
N VAL A 49 -14.37 16.17 25.56
CA VAL A 49 -12.96 16.58 25.67
C VAL A 49 -12.10 15.47 26.27
N ALA A 50 -12.60 14.79 27.32
CA ALA A 50 -11.88 13.66 27.93
C ALA A 50 -11.72 12.50 26.95
N GLU A 51 -12.75 12.15 26.17
CA GLU A 51 -12.70 11.11 25.18
C GLU A 51 -11.81 11.51 23.97
N ALA A 52 -11.84 12.76 23.56
CA ALA A 52 -10.93 13.26 22.53
C ALA A 52 -9.45 13.15 22.94
N LYS A 53 -9.13 13.33 24.22
CA LYS A 53 -7.76 13.15 24.76
C LYS A 53 -7.30 11.70 24.75
N ARG A 54 -8.22 10.73 24.65
CA ARG A 54 -7.87 9.31 24.47
C ARG A 54 -7.42 8.98 23.04
N CYS A 55 -7.70 9.84 22.08
CA CYS A 55 -7.38 9.58 20.67
C CYS A 55 -5.86 9.56 20.47
N LEU A 56 -5.32 8.39 20.13
CA LEU A 56 -3.90 8.20 19.78
C LEU A 56 -3.61 8.53 18.31
N SER A 57 -4.63 8.91 17.53
CA SER A 57 -4.48 9.22 16.09
C SER A 57 -3.64 8.18 15.34
N CYS A 58 -3.90 6.91 15.56
CA CYS A 58 -3.05 5.73 15.29
C CYS A 58 -2.43 5.61 13.89
N ARG A 59 -2.72 6.52 12.98
CA ARG A 59 -2.19 6.52 11.61
C ARG A 59 -1.37 7.76 11.27
N ARG A 60 -1.20 8.68 12.19
CA ARG A 60 -0.49 9.94 11.98
C ARG A 60 0.34 10.31 13.19
N CYS A 61 1.41 11.07 12.96
CA CYS A 61 2.20 11.65 14.04
C CYS A 61 1.34 12.63 14.85
N LEU A 62 1.26 12.39 16.17
CA LEU A 62 0.56 13.26 17.11
C LEU A 62 1.37 14.47 17.58
N GLY A 63 2.64 14.52 17.22
CA GLY A 63 3.56 15.51 17.77
C GLY A 63 3.88 15.28 19.26
N CYS A 64 3.65 14.08 19.80
CA CYS A 64 3.93 13.78 21.20
C CYS A 64 5.40 13.85 21.60
N ALA A 65 6.29 13.87 20.62
CA ALA A 65 7.74 13.99 20.77
C ALA A 65 8.44 12.84 21.54
N LEU A 66 7.76 11.68 21.74
CA LEU A 66 8.41 10.51 22.36
C LEU A 66 9.61 10.01 21.57
N CYS A 67 9.47 9.92 20.22
CA CYS A 67 10.59 9.52 19.36
C CYS A 67 11.80 10.45 19.50
N TRP A 68 11.56 11.74 19.68
CA TRP A 68 12.61 12.73 19.92
C TRP A 68 13.23 12.59 21.31
N ALA A 69 12.41 12.31 22.34
CA ALA A 69 12.89 12.12 23.69
C ALA A 69 13.76 10.87 23.82
N GLU A 70 13.36 9.79 23.15
CA GLU A 70 14.07 8.49 23.17
C GLU A 70 15.20 8.40 22.15
N CYS A 71 15.38 9.38 21.26
CA CYS A 71 16.44 9.38 20.28
C CYS A 71 17.80 9.61 20.92
N LYS A 72 18.53 8.53 21.22
CA LYS A 72 19.88 8.60 21.82
C LYS A 72 20.89 9.40 20.99
N PRO A 73 20.94 9.23 19.64
CA PRO A 73 21.85 10.04 18.81
C PRO A 73 21.36 11.47 18.59
N GLU A 74 20.21 11.86 19.14
CA GLU A 74 19.60 13.20 18.99
C GLU A 74 19.40 13.64 17.54
N ALA A 75 19.13 12.68 16.63
CA ALA A 75 19.01 12.91 15.19
C ALA A 75 17.65 13.54 14.75
N ILE A 76 16.71 13.70 15.67
CA ILE A 76 15.38 14.25 15.36
C ILE A 76 15.35 15.74 15.72
N ASN A 77 15.10 16.58 14.72
CA ASN A 77 14.90 18.02 14.87
C ASN A 77 13.51 18.42 14.36
N PHE A 78 12.59 18.73 15.28
CA PHE A 78 11.24 19.21 14.92
C PHE A 78 11.19 20.71 14.56
N GLU A 79 12.25 21.44 14.79
CA GLU A 79 12.35 22.87 14.50
C GLU A 79 13.06 23.12 13.17
N MET A 80 13.41 22.06 12.44
CA MET A 80 14.03 22.17 11.13
C MET A 80 13.08 22.92 10.19
N GLN A 81 13.62 23.91 9.53
CA GLN A 81 12.95 24.70 8.51
C GLN A 81 13.44 24.28 7.13
N ASP A 82 12.67 24.60 6.10
CA ASP A 82 13.10 24.46 4.73
C ASP A 82 14.29 25.42 4.48
N GLU A 83 15.33 24.90 3.85
CA GLU A 83 16.51 25.65 3.45
C GLU A 83 16.64 25.61 1.93
N ASP A 84 16.72 26.78 1.31
CA ASP A 84 17.06 26.91 -0.11
C ASP A 84 18.57 27.08 -0.25
N PHE A 85 19.20 26.22 -1.06
CA PHE A 85 20.61 26.33 -1.36
C PHE A 85 20.87 26.03 -2.84
N GLU A 86 21.92 26.65 -3.39
CA GLU A 86 22.38 26.42 -4.76
C GLU A 86 23.66 25.58 -4.73
N LEU A 87 23.70 24.57 -5.58
CA LEU A 87 24.86 23.71 -5.76
C LEU A 87 25.31 23.74 -7.21
N GLU A 88 26.60 23.97 -7.43
CA GLU A 88 27.23 23.76 -8.74
C GLU A 88 27.66 22.29 -8.85
N ALA A 89 27.18 21.61 -9.89
CA ALA A 89 27.51 20.22 -10.17
C ALA A 89 27.90 20.05 -11.65
N HIS A 90 28.87 19.19 -11.92
CA HIS A 90 29.21 18.81 -13.30
C HIS A 90 28.18 17.90 -13.91
N GLU A 91 27.59 17.03 -13.10
CA GLU A 91 26.57 16.07 -13.51
C GLU A 91 25.48 15.98 -12.45
N VAL A 92 24.23 15.76 -12.88
CA VAL A 92 23.06 15.54 -12.03
C VAL A 92 22.52 14.15 -12.31
N ILE A 93 22.44 13.31 -11.29
CA ILE A 93 21.86 11.97 -11.40
C ILE A 93 20.49 11.96 -10.69
N LEU A 94 19.43 11.72 -11.42
CA LEU A 94 18.07 11.63 -10.90
C LEU A 94 17.77 10.20 -10.42
N THR A 95 17.47 10.03 -9.14
CA THR A 95 17.23 8.72 -8.48
C THR A 95 15.95 8.71 -7.67
N SER A 96 14.92 9.33 -8.16
CA SER A 96 13.73 9.71 -7.40
C SER A 96 12.70 8.59 -7.17
N GLY A 97 12.96 7.40 -7.70
CA GLY A 97 12.08 6.25 -7.56
C GLY A 97 10.78 6.35 -8.36
N MET A 98 9.88 5.41 -8.13
CA MET A 98 8.59 5.31 -8.79
C MET A 98 7.47 5.36 -7.75
N GLN A 99 6.33 5.89 -8.16
CA GLN A 99 5.09 5.81 -7.40
C GLN A 99 4.27 4.62 -7.90
N ARG A 100 3.53 3.99 -7.02
CA ARG A 100 2.62 2.91 -7.36
C ARG A 100 1.18 3.37 -7.25
N LYS A 101 0.40 3.22 -8.30
CA LYS A 101 -1.01 3.60 -8.37
C LYS A 101 -1.91 2.38 -8.34
N ILE A 102 -2.91 2.41 -7.47
CA ILE A 102 -3.97 1.41 -7.46
C ILE A 102 -4.93 1.72 -8.63
N VAL A 103 -5.14 0.74 -9.50
CA VAL A 103 -6.14 0.80 -10.56
C VAL A 103 -7.30 -0.12 -10.15
N PRO A 104 -8.47 0.42 -9.79
CA PRO A 104 -9.59 -0.37 -9.32
C PRO A 104 -10.19 -1.22 -10.43
N ILE A 105 -10.81 -2.35 -10.06
CA ILE A 105 -11.60 -3.17 -10.98
C ILE A 105 -12.83 -2.36 -11.41
N ARG A 106 -13.14 -2.36 -12.71
CA ARG A 106 -14.26 -1.62 -13.31
C ARG A 106 -15.59 -2.01 -12.64
N GLY A 107 -16.39 -1.01 -12.22
CA GLY A 107 -17.73 -1.20 -11.64
C GLY A 107 -17.77 -1.66 -10.19
N ASN A 108 -16.73 -2.28 -9.70
CA ASN A 108 -16.57 -2.68 -8.31
C ASN A 108 -15.21 -2.23 -7.82
N TYR A 109 -15.17 -1.34 -6.84
CA TYR A 109 -13.91 -0.97 -6.21
C TYR A 109 -13.42 -2.19 -5.42
N GLY A 110 -12.73 -3.12 -6.08
CA GLY A 110 -12.23 -4.36 -5.47
C GLY A 110 -11.52 -4.15 -4.15
N ASN A 111 -10.88 -2.98 -3.97
CA ASN A 111 -10.28 -2.55 -2.72
C ASN A 111 -11.27 -2.19 -1.58
N LYS A 112 -12.58 -2.34 -1.77
CA LYS A 112 -13.58 -2.22 -0.69
C LYS A 112 -13.75 -3.51 0.11
N HIS A 113 -13.41 -4.63 -0.47
CA HIS A 113 -13.50 -5.91 0.21
C HIS A 113 -12.25 -6.13 1.06
N MET A 114 -12.44 -6.65 2.27
CA MET A 114 -11.35 -6.81 3.23
C MET A 114 -10.24 -7.73 2.71
N ASN A 115 -10.61 -8.81 2.03
CA ASN A 115 -9.66 -9.77 1.48
C ASN A 115 -9.16 -9.40 0.06
N VAL A 116 -9.29 -8.11 -0.33
CA VAL A 116 -8.64 -7.54 -1.51
C VAL A 116 -7.56 -6.58 -1.06
N VAL A 117 -6.33 -6.90 -1.37
CA VAL A 117 -5.13 -6.12 -1.00
C VAL A 117 -4.34 -5.74 -2.25
N THR A 118 -3.35 -4.90 -2.10
CA THR A 118 -2.39 -4.58 -3.16
C THR A 118 -1.10 -5.38 -3.00
N ASP A 119 -0.34 -5.51 -4.07
CA ASP A 119 1.03 -6.03 -4.06
C ASP A 119 1.90 -5.35 -2.99
N LEU A 120 1.86 -4.02 -2.87
CA LEU A 120 2.57 -3.29 -1.81
C LEU A 120 2.16 -3.69 -0.38
N GLN A 121 0.90 -4.06 -0.18
CA GLN A 121 0.44 -4.55 1.12
C GLN A 121 0.95 -5.97 1.38
N VAL A 122 1.01 -6.81 0.34
CA VAL A 122 1.60 -8.16 0.43
C VAL A 122 3.09 -8.06 0.73
N GLU A 123 3.84 -7.20 0.03
CA GLU A 123 5.26 -6.95 0.35
C GLU A 123 5.43 -6.53 1.81
N ARG A 124 4.58 -5.64 2.30
CA ARG A 124 4.64 -5.20 3.68
C ARG A 124 4.32 -6.31 4.69
N MET A 125 3.43 -7.25 4.34
CA MET A 125 3.15 -8.44 5.14
C MET A 125 4.33 -9.43 5.11
N LEU A 126 4.96 -9.61 3.93
CA LEU A 126 6.12 -10.51 3.75
C LEU A 126 7.37 -10.04 4.50
N ALA A 127 7.49 -8.75 4.78
CA ALA A 127 8.60 -8.21 5.53
C ALA A 127 8.56 -8.67 6.99
N GLU A 128 9.68 -9.19 7.51
CA GLU A 128 9.78 -9.65 8.91
C GLU A 128 9.54 -8.54 9.93
N THR A 129 9.89 -7.30 9.57
CA THR A 129 9.58 -6.09 10.35
C THR A 129 8.20 -5.51 10.03
N GLY A 130 7.41 -6.20 9.25
CA GLY A 130 6.06 -5.81 8.86
C GLY A 130 5.03 -6.01 9.96
N PRO A 131 3.76 -5.58 9.71
CA PRO A 131 2.70 -5.64 10.71
C PRO A 131 2.33 -7.07 11.13
N SER A 132 2.63 -8.06 10.31
CA SER A 132 2.32 -9.48 10.51
C SER A 132 3.57 -10.35 10.70
N ASN A 133 4.74 -9.75 10.98
CA ASN A 133 6.01 -10.46 11.20
C ASN A 133 6.37 -11.44 10.07
N GLY A 134 6.14 -11.05 8.84
CA GLY A 134 6.48 -11.85 7.66
C GLY A 134 5.41 -12.88 7.25
N LEU A 135 4.25 -12.88 7.86
CA LEU A 135 3.14 -13.76 7.51
C LEU A 135 2.16 -13.03 6.59
N ILE A 136 1.73 -13.68 5.51
CA ILE A 136 0.59 -13.21 4.72
C ILE A 136 -0.68 -13.62 5.44
N LEU A 137 -1.50 -12.64 5.80
CA LEU A 137 -2.75 -12.85 6.52
C LEU A 137 -3.91 -12.25 5.74
N ARG A 138 -5.06 -12.89 5.81
CA ARG A 138 -6.33 -12.36 5.33
C ARG A 138 -6.76 -11.21 6.24
N PRO A 139 -6.98 -9.99 5.73
CA PRO A 139 -7.37 -8.86 6.58
C PRO A 139 -8.71 -9.02 7.30
N GLN A 140 -9.62 -9.86 6.78
CA GLN A 140 -10.95 -10.09 7.36
C GLN A 140 -10.91 -10.85 8.70
N ASP A 141 -10.06 -11.86 8.81
CA ASP A 141 -10.08 -12.80 9.94
C ASP A 141 -8.69 -13.10 10.53
N GLY A 142 -7.62 -12.68 9.85
CA GLY A 142 -6.23 -12.94 10.28
C GLY A 142 -5.74 -14.35 9.97
N GLU A 143 -6.49 -15.13 9.22
CA GLU A 143 -6.08 -16.49 8.82
C GLU A 143 -5.06 -16.44 7.68
N ILE A 144 -4.27 -17.50 7.56
CA ILE A 144 -3.32 -17.66 6.46
C ILE A 144 -4.08 -18.14 5.22
N PRO A 145 -4.00 -17.43 4.07
CA PRO A 145 -4.68 -17.84 2.85
C PRO A 145 -4.10 -19.12 2.29
N LYS A 146 -4.96 -20.00 1.74
CA LYS A 146 -4.57 -21.22 1.03
C LYS A 146 -4.56 -21.02 -0.47
N LYS A 147 -5.34 -20.05 -0.97
CA LYS A 147 -5.43 -19.74 -2.39
C LYS A 147 -5.37 -18.23 -2.61
N ILE A 148 -4.33 -17.78 -3.32
CA ILE A 148 -4.06 -16.37 -3.58
C ILE A 148 -4.17 -16.09 -5.08
N GLY A 149 -4.99 -15.09 -5.45
CA GLY A 149 -5.08 -14.57 -6.81
C GLY A 149 -4.31 -13.27 -6.94
N PHE A 150 -3.48 -13.14 -7.98
CA PHE A 150 -2.87 -11.87 -8.38
C PHE A 150 -3.56 -11.38 -9.65
N ALA A 151 -4.06 -10.16 -9.65
CA ALA A 151 -4.87 -9.62 -10.72
C ALA A 151 -4.33 -8.30 -11.24
N GLN A 152 -4.00 -8.25 -12.53
CA GLN A 152 -3.68 -7.00 -13.24
C GLN A 152 -4.98 -6.36 -13.71
N THR A 153 -5.23 -5.13 -13.23
CA THR A 153 -6.46 -4.37 -13.55
C THR A 153 -6.20 -3.19 -14.50
N PHE A 154 -4.98 -2.98 -14.91
CA PHE A 154 -4.56 -1.95 -15.86
C PHE A 154 -4.11 -2.58 -17.16
N GLY A 155 -4.18 -1.80 -18.25
CA GLY A 155 -3.71 -2.19 -19.58
C GLY A 155 -3.32 -0.96 -20.39
N GLY A 156 -2.79 -1.18 -21.61
CA GLY A 156 -2.40 -0.09 -22.50
C GLY A 156 -1.20 0.72 -22.03
N VAL A 157 -0.33 0.11 -21.23
CA VAL A 157 0.91 0.70 -20.71
C VAL A 157 2.11 0.18 -21.50
N ASP A 158 3.25 0.88 -21.40
CA ASP A 158 4.51 0.44 -21.97
C ASP A 158 4.89 -0.96 -21.47
N ASP A 159 5.49 -1.77 -22.37
CA ASP A 159 5.86 -3.16 -22.07
C ASP A 159 6.80 -3.28 -20.87
N LYS A 160 7.74 -2.35 -20.70
CA LYS A 160 8.66 -2.36 -19.54
C LYS A 160 7.93 -2.10 -18.24
N ILE A 161 6.95 -1.18 -18.24
CA ILE A 161 6.12 -0.88 -17.04
C ILE A 161 5.28 -2.09 -16.66
N ARG A 162 4.66 -2.72 -17.67
CA ARG A 162 3.90 -3.96 -17.49
C ARG A 162 4.77 -5.05 -16.89
N ASP A 163 5.91 -5.32 -17.53
CA ASP A 163 6.82 -6.40 -17.13
C ASP A 163 7.38 -6.15 -15.72
N ALA A 164 7.74 -4.92 -15.39
CA ALA A 164 8.19 -4.58 -14.05
C ALA A 164 7.10 -4.83 -12.99
N ALA A 165 5.84 -4.51 -13.26
CA ALA A 165 4.75 -4.78 -12.33
C ALA A 165 4.51 -6.28 -12.15
N LEU A 166 4.56 -7.06 -13.24
CA LEU A 166 4.37 -8.50 -13.21
C LEU A 166 5.55 -9.23 -12.55
N PHE A 167 6.79 -8.85 -12.83
CA PHE A 167 7.97 -9.41 -12.17
C PHE A 167 7.96 -9.15 -10.66
N TYR A 168 7.56 -7.94 -10.26
CA TYR A 168 7.42 -7.60 -8.85
C TYR A 168 6.42 -8.54 -8.16
N ALA A 169 5.22 -8.71 -8.72
CA ALA A 169 4.21 -9.59 -8.18
C ALA A 169 4.62 -11.08 -8.21
N VAL A 170 5.32 -11.53 -9.25
CA VAL A 170 5.86 -12.90 -9.32
C VAL A 170 6.88 -13.16 -8.20
N ASN A 171 7.74 -12.20 -7.91
CA ASN A 171 8.68 -12.33 -6.79
C ASN A 171 7.94 -12.44 -5.45
N GLU A 172 6.88 -11.69 -5.24
CA GLU A 172 6.04 -11.82 -4.04
C GLU A 172 5.37 -13.19 -3.95
N ALA A 173 4.85 -13.70 -5.07
CA ALA A 173 4.26 -15.02 -5.15
C ALA A 173 5.27 -16.13 -4.80
N ILE A 174 6.50 -16.04 -5.29
CA ILE A 174 7.60 -16.96 -4.94
C ILE A 174 7.91 -16.88 -3.43
N MET A 175 7.93 -15.67 -2.87
CA MET A 175 8.15 -15.50 -1.43
C MET A 175 6.98 -16.06 -0.61
N ALA A 176 5.74 -15.89 -1.08
CA ALA A 176 4.56 -16.48 -0.46
C ALA A 176 4.63 -18.01 -0.42
N GLN A 177 5.01 -18.66 -1.54
CA GLN A 177 5.20 -20.11 -1.60
C GLN A 177 6.26 -20.62 -0.62
N LYS A 178 7.31 -19.84 -0.37
CA LYS A 178 8.35 -20.22 0.61
C LYS A 178 7.86 -20.13 2.06
N LYS A 179 6.84 -19.33 2.33
CA LYS A 179 6.33 -19.08 3.69
C LYS A 179 5.05 -19.84 4.01
N ILE A 180 4.29 -20.25 2.99
CA ILE A 180 2.99 -20.92 3.14
C ILE A 180 3.05 -22.26 2.40
N ASP A 181 3.12 -23.34 3.16
CA ASP A 181 3.15 -24.68 2.59
C ASP A 181 1.85 -25.00 1.84
N GLY A 182 1.98 -25.43 0.57
CA GLY A 182 0.84 -25.86 -0.23
C GLY A 182 -0.09 -24.75 -0.71
N VAL A 183 0.33 -23.47 -0.64
CA VAL A 183 -0.47 -22.37 -1.17
C VAL A 183 -0.66 -22.50 -2.69
N GLU A 184 -1.89 -22.34 -3.15
CA GLU A 184 -2.23 -22.25 -4.56
C GLU A 184 -2.18 -20.79 -5.01
N ILE A 185 -1.46 -20.52 -6.10
CA ILE A 185 -1.30 -19.14 -6.61
C ILE A 185 -1.67 -19.09 -8.08
N SER A 186 -2.56 -18.15 -8.43
CA SER A 186 -2.96 -17.87 -9.80
C SER A 186 -2.76 -16.41 -10.16
N PHE A 187 -2.28 -16.13 -11.37
CA PHE A 187 -2.20 -14.80 -11.96
C PHE A 187 -3.23 -14.66 -13.08
N VAL A 188 -3.96 -13.55 -13.08
CA VAL A 188 -4.84 -13.16 -14.17
C VAL A 188 -4.37 -11.81 -14.72
N SER A 189 -3.93 -11.80 -15.97
CA SER A 189 -3.45 -10.61 -16.66
C SER A 189 -3.83 -10.66 -18.14
N PRO A 190 -4.30 -9.55 -18.75
CA PRO A 190 -4.56 -9.49 -20.18
C PRO A 190 -3.29 -9.56 -21.03
N ASP A 191 -2.15 -9.29 -20.42
CA ASP A 191 -0.84 -9.23 -21.08
C ASP A 191 0.04 -10.44 -20.75
N MET A 192 -0.53 -11.51 -20.20
CA MET A 192 0.25 -12.65 -19.68
C MET A 192 1.10 -13.35 -20.75
N ASP A 193 0.58 -13.50 -21.96
CA ASP A 193 1.33 -14.13 -23.04
C ASP A 193 2.51 -13.26 -23.52
N ALA A 194 2.31 -11.94 -23.58
CA ALA A 194 3.38 -10.99 -23.89
C ALA A 194 4.45 -10.98 -22.79
N PHE A 195 4.04 -11.01 -21.52
CA PHE A 195 4.95 -11.10 -20.39
C PHE A 195 5.77 -12.40 -20.39
N LYS A 196 5.14 -13.54 -20.65
CA LYS A 196 5.88 -14.82 -20.79
C LYS A 196 6.91 -14.79 -21.90
N ALA A 197 6.56 -14.13 -23.01
CA ALA A 197 7.48 -13.99 -24.16
C ALA A 197 8.69 -13.12 -23.81
N SER A 198 8.50 -12.02 -23.06
CA SER A 198 9.59 -11.13 -22.64
C SER A 198 10.43 -11.71 -21.51
N ALA A 199 9.82 -12.38 -20.54
CA ALA A 199 10.48 -12.96 -19.38
C ALA A 199 11.33 -14.19 -19.72
N GLY A 200 10.96 -14.93 -20.79
CA GLY A 200 11.74 -16.07 -21.29
C GLY A 200 12.08 -17.10 -20.19
N SER A 201 13.35 -17.45 -20.09
CA SER A 201 13.85 -18.46 -19.14
C SER A 201 13.75 -18.06 -17.66
N ASP A 202 13.46 -16.83 -17.33
CA ASP A 202 13.34 -16.40 -15.92
C ASP A 202 12.09 -16.98 -15.28
N LEU A 203 11.04 -17.21 -16.06
CA LEU A 203 9.82 -17.88 -15.59
C LEU A 203 9.95 -19.40 -15.55
N ASP A 204 10.90 -20.01 -16.25
CA ASP A 204 11.12 -21.47 -16.24
C ASP A 204 11.49 -22.00 -14.83
N LYS A 205 12.00 -21.11 -14.00
CA LYS A 205 12.36 -21.40 -12.59
C LYS A 205 11.18 -21.28 -11.64
N VAL A 206 10.05 -20.77 -12.11
CA VAL A 206 8.84 -20.55 -11.33
C VAL A 206 7.92 -21.75 -11.49
N SER A 207 7.76 -22.53 -10.43
CA SER A 207 6.90 -23.72 -10.40
C SER A 207 5.70 -23.51 -9.46
N GLY A 208 4.59 -24.20 -9.74
CA GLY A 208 3.43 -24.18 -8.85
C GLY A 208 2.60 -22.89 -8.89
N ILE A 209 2.82 -22.03 -9.89
CA ILE A 209 2.03 -20.83 -10.13
C ILE A 209 1.26 -20.99 -11.45
N THR A 210 -0.04 -20.73 -11.41
CA THR A 210 -0.92 -20.75 -12.59
C THR A 210 -0.95 -19.35 -13.22
N PHE A 211 -0.65 -19.26 -14.51
CA PHE A 211 -0.69 -18.01 -15.27
C PHE A 211 -1.83 -18.05 -16.30
N VAL A 212 -2.79 -17.15 -16.16
CA VAL A 212 -3.96 -17.01 -17.03
C VAL A 212 -3.87 -15.74 -17.85
N ASN A 213 -3.93 -15.88 -19.18
CA ASN A 213 -4.10 -14.72 -20.07
C ASN A 213 -5.59 -14.36 -20.07
N GLY A 214 -5.96 -13.29 -19.36
CA GLY A 214 -7.35 -12.92 -19.17
C GLY A 214 -7.55 -11.52 -18.66
N THR A 215 -8.66 -10.91 -19.04
CA THR A 215 -9.04 -9.54 -18.63
C THR A 215 -9.97 -9.61 -17.42
N VAL A 216 -9.59 -8.97 -16.34
CA VAL A 216 -10.41 -8.88 -15.13
C VAL A 216 -11.67 -8.07 -15.38
N VAL A 217 -12.83 -8.62 -15.01
CA VAL A 217 -14.14 -8.00 -15.18
C VAL A 217 -14.70 -7.50 -13.85
N GLU A 218 -14.75 -8.36 -12.84
CA GLU A 218 -15.39 -8.07 -11.55
C GLU A 218 -14.74 -8.87 -10.43
N ALA A 219 -14.80 -8.34 -9.22
CA ALA A 219 -14.48 -9.05 -7.99
C ALA A 219 -15.61 -8.82 -6.96
N THR A 220 -16.11 -9.89 -6.37
CA THR A 220 -17.21 -9.86 -5.39
C THR A 220 -16.88 -10.75 -4.20
N GLU A 221 -17.41 -10.40 -3.01
CA GLU A 221 -17.31 -11.29 -1.85
C GLU A 221 -18.20 -12.53 -2.04
N ALA A 222 -17.66 -13.69 -1.69
CA ALA A 222 -18.34 -14.98 -1.76
C ALA A 222 -18.25 -15.72 -0.41
N GLY A 223 -19.35 -16.37 -0.05
CA GLY A 223 -19.42 -17.19 1.14
C GLY A 223 -19.33 -16.43 2.47
N GLU A 224 -19.39 -17.19 3.57
CA GLU A 224 -19.34 -16.67 4.94
C GLU A 224 -17.94 -16.15 5.31
N ASN A 225 -16.90 -16.74 4.74
CA ASN A 225 -15.49 -16.36 4.99
C ASN A 225 -15.06 -15.11 4.24
N LYS A 226 -15.95 -14.48 3.45
CA LYS A 226 -15.62 -13.32 2.64
C LYS A 226 -14.48 -13.57 1.66
N ASP A 227 -14.44 -14.77 1.08
CA ASP A 227 -13.56 -15.09 -0.03
C ASP A 227 -13.92 -14.23 -1.25
N ILE A 228 -13.02 -14.10 -2.20
CA ILE A 228 -13.21 -13.21 -3.35
C ILE A 228 -13.41 -14.05 -4.61
N GLU A 229 -14.61 -13.96 -5.19
CA GLU A 229 -14.85 -14.46 -6.54
C GLU A 229 -14.39 -13.43 -7.55
N LEU A 230 -13.39 -13.80 -8.35
CA LEU A 230 -12.87 -13.01 -9.45
C LEU A 230 -13.44 -13.51 -10.76
N LYS A 231 -14.16 -12.65 -11.50
CA LYS A 231 -14.60 -12.89 -12.86
C LYS A 231 -13.65 -12.27 -13.86
N TYR A 232 -13.31 -13.01 -14.88
CA TYR A 232 -12.43 -12.57 -15.94
C TYR A 232 -12.79 -13.22 -17.28
N GLU A 233 -12.48 -12.53 -18.38
CA GLU A 233 -12.63 -13.03 -19.74
C GLU A 233 -11.32 -13.67 -20.19
N ALA A 234 -11.36 -14.94 -20.56
CA ALA A 234 -10.24 -15.68 -21.12
C ALA A 234 -10.73 -16.64 -22.21
N ASP A 235 -10.00 -16.77 -23.29
CA ASP A 235 -10.33 -17.63 -24.44
C ASP A 235 -11.73 -17.36 -25.02
N GLY A 236 -12.17 -16.09 -25.00
CA GLY A 236 -13.47 -15.67 -25.51
C GLY A 236 -14.66 -16.06 -24.65
N SER A 237 -14.45 -16.47 -23.41
CA SER A 237 -15.49 -16.84 -22.44
C SER A 237 -15.24 -16.21 -21.08
N GLU A 238 -16.33 -15.90 -20.36
CA GLU A 238 -16.25 -15.49 -18.98
C GLU A 238 -15.96 -16.70 -18.09
N LYS A 239 -14.97 -16.55 -17.22
CA LYS A 239 -14.59 -17.53 -16.21
C LYS A 239 -14.69 -16.88 -14.83
N ALA A 240 -14.89 -17.69 -13.81
CA ALA A 240 -14.87 -17.26 -12.41
C ALA A 240 -13.99 -18.18 -11.58
N GLU A 241 -13.23 -17.58 -10.65
CA GLU A 241 -12.38 -18.31 -9.72
C GLU A 241 -12.42 -17.66 -8.35
N THR A 242 -12.51 -18.46 -7.30
CA THR A 242 -12.59 -17.99 -5.91
C THR A 242 -11.23 -18.08 -5.24
N PHE A 243 -10.84 -17.01 -4.54
CA PHE A 243 -9.59 -16.87 -3.81
C PHE A 243 -9.84 -16.49 -2.35
N ASP A 244 -9.03 -16.99 -1.44
CA ASP A 244 -9.03 -16.59 -0.04
C ASP A 244 -8.51 -15.16 0.12
N LEU A 245 -7.57 -14.77 -0.74
CA LEU A 245 -6.99 -13.43 -0.80
C LEU A 245 -6.77 -13.04 -2.26
N LEU A 246 -7.26 -11.87 -2.65
CA LEU A 246 -7.02 -11.29 -3.97
C LEU A 246 -6.02 -10.13 -3.85
N VAL A 247 -4.98 -10.17 -4.67
CA VAL A 247 -3.93 -9.15 -4.74
C VAL A 247 -4.07 -8.36 -6.04
N LEU A 248 -4.29 -7.06 -5.94
CA LEU A 248 -4.31 -6.18 -7.10
C LEU A 248 -2.89 -5.66 -7.37
N LEU A 249 -2.42 -5.84 -8.60
CA LEU A 249 -1.16 -5.28 -9.01
C LEU A 249 -1.27 -3.75 -9.10
N THR A 250 -0.31 -3.06 -8.52
CA THR A 250 -0.22 -1.61 -8.62
C THR A 250 0.56 -1.19 -9.86
N LEU A 251 0.08 -0.13 -10.52
CA LEU A 251 0.71 0.42 -11.71
C LEU A 251 1.91 1.30 -11.32
N PRO A 252 3.13 0.98 -11.74
CA PRO A 252 4.27 1.87 -11.60
C PRO A 252 4.06 3.15 -12.43
N GLN A 253 4.30 4.30 -11.84
CA GLN A 253 4.25 5.59 -12.54
C GLN A 253 5.25 6.56 -11.95
N LEU A 254 5.64 7.57 -12.74
CA LEU A 254 6.49 8.64 -12.24
C LEU A 254 5.75 9.49 -11.21
N PRO A 255 6.40 9.83 -10.09
CA PRO A 255 5.86 10.83 -9.18
C PRO A 255 5.72 12.20 -9.86
N PRO A 256 4.62 12.95 -9.61
CA PRO A 256 4.45 14.30 -10.20
C PRO A 256 5.59 15.28 -9.88
N ILE A 257 6.24 15.09 -8.72
CA ILE A 257 7.39 15.91 -8.34
C ILE A 257 8.57 15.73 -9.29
N ILE A 258 8.70 14.56 -9.91
CA ILE A 258 9.77 14.26 -10.84
C ILE A 258 9.50 14.90 -12.19
N GLU A 259 8.27 14.88 -12.66
CA GLU A 259 7.87 15.62 -13.86
C GLU A 259 8.20 17.11 -13.70
N GLY A 260 7.93 17.67 -12.51
CA GLY A 260 8.27 19.05 -12.19
C GLY A 260 9.78 19.31 -12.16
N SER A 261 10.56 18.40 -11.59
CA SER A 261 12.02 18.51 -11.52
C SER A 261 12.66 18.35 -12.90
N ALA A 262 12.24 17.35 -13.67
CA ALA A 262 12.71 17.13 -15.02
C ALA A 262 12.43 18.36 -15.92
N LYS A 263 11.23 18.93 -15.82
CA LYS A 263 10.87 20.17 -16.53
C LYS A 263 11.77 21.35 -16.14
N LYS A 264 12.11 21.51 -14.85
CA LYS A 264 13.05 22.55 -14.39
C LYS A 264 14.45 22.32 -14.93
N LEU A 265 14.88 21.08 -15.06
CA LEU A 265 16.16 20.69 -15.65
C LEU A 265 16.14 20.74 -17.19
N GLY A 266 14.98 20.91 -17.84
CA GLY A 266 14.82 20.92 -19.28
C GLY A 266 14.99 19.52 -19.90
N VAL A 267 14.65 18.47 -19.16
CA VAL A 267 14.68 17.07 -19.59
C VAL A 267 13.28 16.64 -20.03
N GLU A 268 13.17 15.99 -21.19
CA GLU A 268 11.93 15.36 -21.61
C GLU A 268 11.66 14.10 -20.77
N VAL A 269 10.46 14.04 -20.19
CA VAL A 269 10.03 12.88 -19.40
C VAL A 269 9.45 11.84 -20.33
N ASN A 270 10.19 10.77 -20.55
CA ASN A 270 9.70 9.57 -21.20
C ASN A 270 9.59 8.45 -20.15
N TYR A 271 8.38 7.94 -19.92
CA TYR A 271 8.15 6.88 -18.96
C TYR A 271 9.05 5.66 -19.18
N ALA A 272 9.30 5.28 -20.43
CA ALA A 272 10.17 4.15 -20.76
C ALA A 272 11.65 4.41 -20.43
N SER A 273 12.11 5.66 -20.47
CA SER A 273 13.50 6.03 -20.12
C SER A 273 13.78 5.96 -18.61
N PHE A 274 12.72 6.01 -17.78
CA PHE A 274 12.83 5.89 -16.34
C PHE A 274 12.86 4.42 -15.84
N LEU A 275 12.60 3.47 -16.73
CA LEU A 275 12.67 2.04 -16.47
C LEU A 275 13.99 1.50 -17.05
N GLY A 276 15.09 1.97 -16.49
CA GLY A 276 16.41 1.44 -16.84
C GLY A 276 16.57 -0.02 -16.46
N THR A 277 17.53 -0.69 -17.06
CA THR A 277 17.96 -2.01 -16.60
C THR A 277 18.58 -1.89 -15.22
N PRO A 278 18.38 -2.84 -14.28
CA PRO A 278 18.98 -2.82 -12.95
C PRO A 278 20.48 -2.53 -13.01
N GLY A 279 20.91 -1.45 -12.35
CA GLY A 279 22.30 -1.06 -12.24
C GLY A 279 22.81 -0.20 -13.40
N GLU A 280 21.99 0.18 -14.37
CA GLU A 280 22.42 1.09 -15.45
C GLU A 280 22.05 2.55 -15.15
N ILE A 281 23.01 3.44 -15.43
CA ILE A 281 22.79 4.89 -15.50
C ILE A 281 22.46 5.19 -16.96
N VAL A 282 21.29 5.80 -17.18
CA VAL A 282 20.82 6.13 -18.52
C VAL A 282 20.95 7.63 -18.74
N ASP A 283 21.65 8.01 -19.81
CA ASP A 283 21.76 9.41 -20.21
C ASP A 283 20.40 9.95 -20.68
N THR A 284 20.13 11.20 -20.33
CA THR A 284 18.95 11.92 -20.81
C THR A 284 19.26 12.66 -22.12
N ASP A 285 18.24 13.30 -22.70
CA ASP A 285 18.39 14.21 -23.85
C ASP A 285 19.19 15.48 -23.50
N LYS A 286 19.44 15.73 -22.23
CA LYS A 286 20.23 16.87 -21.76
C LYS A 286 21.62 16.45 -21.28
N PRO A 287 22.71 16.97 -21.90
CA PRO A 287 24.06 16.69 -21.44
C PRO A 287 24.24 17.06 -19.97
N GLY A 288 24.90 16.18 -19.21
CA GLY A 288 25.16 16.36 -17.78
C GLY A 288 23.98 16.01 -16.88
N VAL A 289 22.89 15.44 -17.41
CA VAL A 289 21.77 14.91 -16.62
C VAL A 289 21.55 13.46 -16.98
N ALA A 290 21.62 12.58 -16.00
CA ALA A 290 21.41 11.15 -16.16
C ALA A 290 20.33 10.63 -15.19
N LEU A 291 19.83 9.44 -15.47
CA LEU A 291 18.84 8.73 -14.66
C LEU A 291 19.47 7.46 -14.11
N ALA A 292 19.26 7.21 -12.82
CA ALA A 292 19.59 5.95 -12.18
C ALA A 292 18.37 5.51 -11.37
N GLN A 293 17.47 4.79 -12.04
CA GLN A 293 16.24 4.29 -11.43
C GLN A 293 16.12 2.80 -11.65
N ASN A 294 15.79 2.12 -10.57
CA ASN A 294 15.46 0.70 -10.55
C ASN A 294 14.01 0.50 -10.14
N ILE A 295 13.33 -0.40 -10.80
CA ILE A 295 12.05 -0.93 -10.35
C ILE A 295 12.29 -2.31 -9.78
#